data_bdcfd7f181e2af003e3a8f77f51d2e0b
#
_entry.id   bdcfd7f181e2af003e3a8f77f51d2e0b
#
_cell.length_a   1.000
_cell.length_b   1.000
_cell.length_c   1.000
_cell.angle_alpha   90.00
_cell.angle_beta   90.00
_cell.angle_gamma   90.00
#
_symmetry.space_group_name_H-M   'P 1'
#
loop_
_entity.id
_entity.type
_entity.pdbx_description
1 polymer ?
#
loop_
_entity_poly.entity_id
_entity_poly.type
_entity_poly.pdbx_seq_one_letter_code
_entity_poly.pdbx_strand_id
1 'polypeptide(L)'
;NAQAGKAILDSEWAAWQQACKNSTGPARGGMEDRGPWGDRKKLYAWIHNPAAFMANDPYTQGLKDSHNGILMTGFPDLTEGEIDAIVDYVNTTFTAGPGGGAKATPGAAVATPEPETDNTLLYGVLTLILAVIALTLLQVNSNLKKMSDDKEGIHASEPVPFYRNKLYIALGIIVLFLVGGYYTIQGAIGLGRHQNYEPEQPIFYSHKVHAGINQISCLYCHGGAQEGKSANIPSVNVCMNCHMAINEYTKGPQLFRPDGSEVNGTAEIQKLYSYAGWDPDKQQYTGEGKPIEWERIHNLPDHVYFNHSQHVVVGQQQCQTCHGNITEMDEVHQFADLSMGWCVNCHRDTKVQFTDNKFYSIYEKFHDDIKSKKIDSVTVEMIGGIECQKCHY
;
A
#
# COMPACT_ATOMS: atom_id res chain seq x y z
N ASN A 1 1.01 -22.36 -15.66
CA ASN A 1 -0.20 -21.67 -15.17
C ASN A 1 0.22 -20.49 -14.27
N ALA A 2 0.52 -19.33 -14.91
CA ALA A 2 1.15 -18.18 -14.27
C ALA A 2 0.41 -17.67 -13.02
N GLN A 3 -0.91 -17.84 -12.92
CA GLN A 3 -1.70 -17.37 -11.77
C GLN A 3 -1.51 -18.27 -10.54
N ALA A 4 -1.34 -19.57 -10.73
CA ALA A 4 -0.96 -20.50 -9.65
C ALA A 4 0.48 -20.23 -9.18
N GLY A 5 1.41 -19.96 -10.13
CA GLY A 5 2.78 -19.57 -9.82
C GLY A 5 2.90 -18.29 -9.00
N LYS A 6 2.02 -17.30 -9.25
CA LYS A 6 1.94 -16.08 -8.43
C LYS A 6 1.55 -16.40 -6.98
N ALA A 7 0.52 -17.22 -6.77
CA ALA A 7 0.06 -17.58 -5.43
C ALA A 7 1.13 -18.30 -4.61
N ILE A 8 1.86 -19.24 -5.23
CA ILE A 8 2.97 -19.96 -4.58
C ILE A 8 4.15 -19.02 -4.31
N LEU A 9 4.47 -18.12 -5.25
CA LEU A 9 5.52 -17.12 -5.07
C LEU A 9 5.20 -16.19 -3.90
N ASP A 10 3.97 -15.73 -3.78
CA ASP A 10 3.53 -14.83 -2.73
C ASP A 10 3.50 -15.52 -1.34
N SER A 11 3.21 -16.84 -1.27
CA SER A 11 3.17 -17.59 -0.01
C SER A 11 4.56 -18.02 0.48
N GLU A 12 5.39 -18.55 -0.43
CA GLU A 12 6.65 -19.19 -0.05
C GLU A 12 7.87 -18.28 -0.27
N TRP A 13 7.78 -17.33 -1.20
CA TRP A 13 8.91 -16.53 -1.65
C TRP A 13 8.73 -15.02 -1.51
N ALA A 14 7.72 -14.56 -0.80
CA ALA A 14 7.45 -13.12 -0.58
C ALA A 14 8.65 -12.38 0.03
N ALA A 15 9.47 -13.07 0.83
CA ALA A 15 10.68 -12.49 1.43
C ALA A 15 11.85 -12.31 0.46
N TRP A 16 11.78 -12.85 -0.78
CA TRP A 16 13.00 -13.07 -1.58
C TRP A 16 13.14 -12.25 -2.84
N GLN A 17 12.26 -11.42 -3.34
CA GLN A 17 12.63 -10.54 -4.47
C GLN A 17 11.57 -10.24 -5.52
N GLN A 18 11.68 -9.08 -6.10
CA GLN A 18 10.94 -8.65 -7.30
C GLN A 18 11.51 -9.31 -8.57
N ALA A 19 10.65 -9.60 -9.55
CA ALA A 19 11.02 -10.31 -10.78
C ALA A 19 12.09 -9.60 -11.63
N CYS A 20 12.21 -8.27 -11.52
CA CYS A 20 13.02 -7.44 -12.41
C CYS A 20 14.22 -6.74 -11.76
N LYS A 21 14.53 -6.98 -10.48
CA LYS A 21 15.58 -6.23 -9.78
C LYS A 21 16.50 -7.11 -8.95
N ASN A 22 17.80 -6.72 -8.90
CA ASN A 22 18.75 -7.28 -7.94
C ASN A 22 18.47 -6.66 -6.57
N SER A 23 18.23 -7.52 -5.54
CA SER A 23 18.12 -7.07 -4.17
C SER A 23 19.03 -7.89 -3.25
N THR A 24 18.53 -8.76 -2.40
CA THR A 24 19.33 -9.71 -1.63
C THR A 24 19.93 -10.84 -2.47
N GLY A 25 19.57 -10.95 -3.75
CA GLY A 25 20.08 -11.88 -4.74
C GLY A 25 19.84 -11.35 -6.16
N PRO A 26 20.26 -12.09 -7.22
CA PRO A 26 20.16 -11.67 -8.61
C PRO A 26 18.71 -11.53 -9.08
N ALA A 27 18.44 -10.59 -10.00
CA ALA A 27 17.12 -10.44 -10.61
C ALA A 27 16.69 -11.76 -11.27
N ARG A 28 15.42 -12.15 -11.11
CA ARG A 28 14.91 -13.44 -11.60
C ARG A 28 14.51 -13.40 -13.07
N GLY A 29 14.11 -12.23 -13.57
CA GLY A 29 13.74 -12.07 -14.96
C GLY A 29 14.90 -12.45 -15.89
N GLY A 30 14.61 -13.22 -16.95
CA GLY A 30 15.62 -13.74 -17.86
C GLY A 30 16.64 -14.68 -17.21
N MET A 31 16.28 -15.39 -16.13
CA MET A 31 17.22 -16.28 -15.47
C MET A 31 17.56 -17.49 -16.32
N GLU A 32 16.66 -17.98 -17.14
CA GLU A 32 16.89 -19.13 -18.03
C GLU A 32 17.98 -18.85 -19.08
N ASP A 33 18.26 -17.59 -19.39
CA ASP A 33 19.32 -17.14 -20.32
C ASP A 33 20.69 -17.02 -19.63
N ARG A 34 20.78 -17.27 -18.31
CA ARG A 34 21.99 -17.05 -17.51
C ARG A 34 22.43 -18.32 -16.76
N GLY A 35 23.74 -18.57 -16.77
CA GLY A 35 24.32 -19.69 -16.04
C GLY A 35 23.73 -21.06 -16.42
N PRO A 36 23.55 -21.96 -15.46
CA PRO A 36 23.06 -23.32 -15.72
C PRO A 36 21.53 -23.44 -15.85
N TRP A 37 20.77 -22.33 -15.75
CA TRP A 37 19.31 -22.35 -15.58
C TRP A 37 18.51 -22.61 -16.85
N GLY A 38 19.14 -22.60 -18.02
CA GLY A 38 18.53 -23.09 -19.27
C GLY A 38 18.16 -24.58 -19.22
N ASP A 39 18.79 -25.34 -18.30
CA ASP A 39 18.37 -26.69 -17.95
C ASP A 39 17.51 -26.67 -16.69
N ARG A 40 16.19 -26.84 -16.85
CA ARG A 40 15.21 -26.84 -15.74
C ARG A 40 15.53 -27.85 -14.65
N LYS A 41 16.13 -29.02 -14.98
CA LYS A 41 16.53 -30.01 -13.98
C LYS A 41 17.60 -29.51 -13.04
N LYS A 42 18.51 -28.70 -13.53
CA LYS A 42 19.53 -28.02 -12.69
C LYS A 42 18.89 -26.96 -11.80
N LEU A 43 17.90 -26.25 -12.34
CA LEU A 43 17.13 -25.26 -11.57
C LEU A 43 16.35 -25.92 -10.43
N TYR A 44 15.70 -27.06 -10.66
CA TYR A 44 15.00 -27.81 -9.60
C TYR A 44 15.98 -28.28 -8.52
N ALA A 45 17.11 -28.87 -8.92
CA ALA A 45 18.13 -29.32 -7.98
C ALA A 45 18.68 -28.16 -7.13
N TRP A 46 18.85 -26.98 -7.73
CA TRP A 46 19.29 -25.80 -7.00
C TRP A 46 18.22 -25.25 -6.05
N ILE A 47 16.96 -25.19 -6.46
CA ILE A 47 15.85 -24.71 -5.62
C ILE A 47 15.62 -25.65 -4.42
N HIS A 48 15.70 -26.97 -4.65
CA HIS A 48 15.53 -27.93 -3.57
C HIS A 48 16.69 -27.91 -2.56
N ASN A 49 17.91 -27.81 -3.03
CA ASN A 49 19.09 -27.80 -2.16
C ASN A 49 20.23 -26.91 -2.71
N PRO A 50 20.14 -25.59 -2.48
CA PRO A 50 21.14 -24.64 -2.99
C PRO A 50 22.56 -24.92 -2.50
N ALA A 51 22.71 -25.36 -1.24
CA ALA A 51 24.03 -25.62 -0.66
C ALA A 51 24.75 -26.79 -1.34
N ALA A 52 24.03 -27.89 -1.58
CA ALA A 52 24.58 -29.06 -2.27
C ALA A 52 24.87 -28.78 -3.75
N PHE A 53 24.00 -28.04 -4.44
CA PHE A 53 24.19 -27.66 -5.83
C PHE A 53 25.42 -26.77 -5.99
N MET A 54 25.57 -25.78 -5.12
CA MET A 54 26.66 -24.80 -5.13
C MET A 54 28.03 -25.43 -4.91
N ALA A 55 28.12 -26.54 -4.18
CA ALA A 55 29.37 -27.23 -3.95
C ALA A 55 30.09 -27.65 -5.24
N ASN A 56 29.32 -27.87 -6.33
CA ASN A 56 29.81 -28.36 -7.61
C ASN A 56 29.59 -27.41 -8.80
N ASP A 57 29.09 -26.20 -8.57
CA ASP A 57 28.76 -25.27 -9.65
C ASP A 57 29.43 -23.90 -9.47
N PRO A 58 30.43 -23.55 -10.33
CA PRO A 58 31.17 -22.29 -10.20
C PRO A 58 30.31 -21.06 -10.40
N TYR A 59 29.23 -21.12 -11.18
CA TYR A 59 28.35 -19.98 -11.42
C TYR A 59 27.62 -19.58 -10.15
N THR A 60 27.05 -20.56 -9.45
CA THR A 60 26.34 -20.30 -8.18
C THR A 60 27.25 -19.91 -7.02
N GLN A 61 28.51 -20.37 -7.02
CA GLN A 61 29.55 -19.88 -6.12
C GLN A 61 29.84 -18.39 -6.36
N GLY A 62 30.01 -17.99 -7.63
CA GLY A 62 30.19 -16.60 -8.00
C GLY A 62 28.98 -15.70 -7.66
N LEU A 63 27.77 -16.23 -7.75
CA LEU A 63 26.56 -15.52 -7.30
C LEU A 63 26.61 -15.26 -5.81
N LYS A 64 26.98 -16.23 -4.99
CA LYS A 64 27.14 -16.07 -3.55
C LYS A 64 28.17 -14.97 -3.21
N ASP A 65 29.33 -15.01 -3.88
CA ASP A 65 30.40 -14.04 -3.63
C ASP A 65 29.99 -12.63 -4.03
N SER A 66 29.24 -12.48 -5.13
CA SER A 66 28.73 -11.17 -5.60
C SER A 66 27.59 -10.61 -4.74
N HIS A 67 27.00 -11.42 -3.85
CA HIS A 67 25.89 -11.03 -2.97
C HIS A 67 26.24 -11.19 -1.48
N ASN A 68 27.44 -10.78 -1.10
CA ASN A 68 27.93 -10.72 0.29
C ASN A 68 27.85 -12.06 1.06
N GLY A 69 27.98 -13.18 0.37
CA GLY A 69 27.96 -14.50 0.99
C GLY A 69 26.56 -15.01 1.36
N ILE A 70 25.50 -14.31 0.98
CA ILE A 70 24.12 -14.73 1.26
C ILE A 70 23.80 -16.02 0.50
N LEU A 71 23.28 -17.01 1.24
CA LEU A 71 22.82 -18.27 0.70
C LEU A 71 21.31 -18.24 0.48
N MET A 72 20.85 -18.76 -0.66
CA MET A 72 19.43 -18.98 -0.90
C MET A 72 18.90 -20.06 0.06
N THR A 73 17.73 -19.89 0.62
CA THR A 73 17.02 -20.93 1.37
C THR A 73 16.56 -22.02 0.40
N GLY A 74 16.75 -23.29 0.75
CA GLY A 74 16.24 -24.41 -0.04
C GLY A 74 14.73 -24.63 0.21
N PHE A 75 14.04 -25.10 -0.83
CA PHE A 75 12.61 -25.43 -0.79
C PHE A 75 12.40 -26.87 -1.23
N PRO A 76 12.70 -27.84 -0.35
CA PRO A 76 12.68 -29.27 -0.71
C PRO A 76 11.28 -29.82 -1.00
N ASP A 77 10.25 -29.16 -0.49
CA ASP A 77 8.86 -29.61 -0.57
C ASP A 77 8.13 -29.12 -1.84
N LEU A 78 8.72 -28.17 -2.60
CA LEU A 78 8.14 -27.70 -3.86
C LEU A 78 8.25 -28.77 -4.95
N THR A 79 7.13 -29.07 -5.59
CA THR A 79 7.12 -29.98 -6.76
C THR A 79 7.69 -29.30 -8.00
N GLU A 80 8.22 -30.06 -8.95
CA GLU A 80 8.74 -29.55 -10.23
C GLU A 80 7.68 -28.72 -10.98
N GLY A 81 6.40 -29.11 -10.92
CA GLY A 81 5.29 -28.40 -11.55
C GLY A 81 4.99 -27.04 -10.89
N GLU A 82 5.18 -26.91 -9.58
CA GLU A 82 5.06 -25.64 -8.85
C GLU A 82 6.22 -24.71 -9.19
N ILE A 83 7.43 -25.25 -9.28
CA ILE A 83 8.61 -24.48 -9.71
C ILE A 83 8.41 -23.98 -11.15
N ASP A 84 7.92 -24.80 -12.06
CA ASP A 84 7.61 -24.40 -13.43
C ASP A 84 6.55 -23.27 -13.45
N ALA A 85 5.50 -23.38 -12.66
CA ALA A 85 4.47 -22.35 -12.58
C ALA A 85 5.05 -20.99 -12.06
N ILE A 86 5.98 -21.05 -11.11
CA ILE A 86 6.69 -19.86 -10.60
C ILE A 86 7.57 -19.25 -11.70
N VAL A 87 8.35 -20.07 -12.42
CA VAL A 87 9.22 -19.59 -13.49
C VAL A 87 8.42 -18.99 -14.65
N ASP A 88 7.31 -19.61 -15.03
CA ASP A 88 6.39 -19.09 -16.04
C ASP A 88 5.79 -17.73 -15.63
N TYR A 89 5.43 -17.58 -14.36
CA TYR A 89 4.95 -16.30 -13.84
C TYR A 89 6.06 -15.23 -13.89
N VAL A 90 7.28 -15.55 -13.43
CA VAL A 90 8.43 -14.65 -13.47
C VAL A 90 8.75 -14.20 -14.89
N ASN A 91 8.79 -15.14 -15.84
CA ASN A 91 9.06 -14.86 -17.25
C ASN A 91 7.95 -13.99 -17.87
N THR A 92 6.68 -14.28 -17.55
CA THR A 92 5.55 -13.48 -18.02
C THR A 92 5.62 -12.05 -17.48
N THR A 93 5.93 -11.90 -16.19
CA THR A 93 6.08 -10.58 -15.55
C THR A 93 7.30 -9.82 -16.07
N PHE A 94 8.39 -10.52 -16.32
CA PHE A 94 9.62 -9.92 -16.87
C PHE A 94 9.43 -9.42 -18.31
N THR A 95 8.77 -10.20 -19.17
CA THR A 95 8.47 -9.80 -20.56
C THR A 95 7.41 -8.70 -20.65
N ALA A 96 6.54 -8.60 -19.65
CA ALA A 96 5.53 -7.53 -19.58
C ALA A 96 6.11 -6.17 -19.10
N GLY A 97 7.31 -6.17 -18.51
CA GLY A 97 7.92 -4.98 -17.93
C GLY A 97 7.32 -4.55 -16.58
N PRO A 98 7.87 -3.56 -15.88
CA PRO A 98 7.32 -3.05 -14.63
C PRO A 98 5.95 -2.39 -14.91
N GLY A 99 4.86 -3.08 -14.57
CA GLY A 99 3.48 -2.63 -14.77
C GLY A 99 2.59 -3.57 -15.61
N GLY A 100 3.15 -4.68 -16.15
CA GLY A 100 2.43 -5.60 -17.04
C GLY A 100 1.64 -6.68 -16.33
N GLY A 101 0.45 -6.39 -15.87
CA GLY A 101 -0.59 -7.37 -15.58
C GLY A 101 -1.66 -7.35 -16.68
N ALA A 102 -1.78 -8.48 -17.41
CA ALA A 102 -2.69 -8.75 -18.52
C ALA A 102 -2.33 -8.16 -19.90
N LYS A 103 -2.15 -9.07 -20.87
CA LYS A 103 -1.98 -8.75 -22.29
C LYS A 103 -3.12 -7.88 -22.78
N ALA A 104 -2.82 -6.63 -23.09
CA ALA A 104 -3.69 -5.82 -23.93
C ALA A 104 -3.62 -6.33 -25.38
N THR A 105 -4.76 -6.55 -25.99
CA THR A 105 -4.93 -6.85 -27.42
C THR A 105 -4.31 -5.70 -28.24
N PRO A 106 -3.55 -5.95 -29.31
CA PRO A 106 -2.97 -4.89 -30.12
C PRO A 106 -4.09 -4.06 -30.77
N GLY A 107 -4.21 -2.81 -30.36
CA GLY A 107 -5.18 -1.86 -30.93
C GLY A 107 -5.98 -1.03 -29.92
N ALA A 108 -5.87 -1.29 -28.61
CA ALA A 108 -6.44 -0.40 -27.62
C ALA A 108 -5.37 0.59 -27.16
N ALA A 109 -5.54 1.86 -27.46
CA ALA A 109 -4.80 2.94 -26.82
C ALA A 109 -4.90 2.75 -25.30
N VAL A 110 -3.76 2.80 -24.59
CA VAL A 110 -3.73 2.86 -23.13
C VAL A 110 -4.46 4.14 -22.76
N ALA A 111 -5.74 3.99 -22.38
CA ALA A 111 -6.43 5.06 -21.71
C ALA A 111 -5.67 5.28 -20.39
N THR A 112 -5.06 6.45 -20.23
CA THR A 112 -4.76 7.01 -18.92
C THR A 112 -6.01 6.81 -18.06
N PRO A 113 -5.94 6.35 -16.82
CA PRO A 113 -7.10 6.39 -15.95
C PRO A 113 -7.52 7.85 -15.89
N GLU A 114 -8.65 8.15 -16.56
CA GLU A 114 -9.33 9.41 -16.32
C GLU A 114 -9.61 9.46 -14.81
N PRO A 115 -9.44 10.60 -14.17
CA PRO A 115 -9.87 10.76 -12.79
C PRO A 115 -11.33 10.29 -12.73
N GLU A 116 -11.62 9.28 -11.91
CA GLU A 116 -12.99 8.84 -11.68
C GLU A 116 -13.77 10.07 -11.22
N THR A 117 -14.50 10.67 -12.14
CA THR A 117 -15.38 11.78 -11.79
C THR A 117 -16.42 11.20 -10.84
N ASP A 118 -16.40 11.67 -9.59
CA ASP A 118 -17.40 11.27 -8.60
C ASP A 118 -18.79 11.74 -9.05
N ASN A 119 -19.44 10.88 -9.80
CA ASN A 119 -20.79 11.10 -10.32
C ASN A 119 -21.89 10.78 -9.29
N THR A 120 -21.52 10.55 -8.03
CA THR A 120 -22.47 10.16 -6.95
C THR A 120 -23.58 11.19 -6.79
N LEU A 121 -23.25 12.49 -6.86
CA LEU A 121 -24.22 13.56 -6.79
C LEU A 121 -25.16 13.55 -8.02
N LEU A 122 -24.62 13.34 -9.21
CA LEU A 122 -25.40 13.25 -10.46
C LEU A 122 -26.40 12.08 -10.39
N TYR A 123 -25.93 10.88 -10.02
CA TYR A 123 -26.79 9.70 -9.87
C TYR A 123 -27.80 9.87 -8.74
N GLY A 124 -27.43 10.51 -7.63
CA GLY A 124 -28.33 10.85 -6.54
C GLY A 124 -29.48 11.76 -6.98
N VAL A 125 -29.16 12.85 -7.69
CA VAL A 125 -30.15 13.77 -8.23
C VAL A 125 -31.04 13.09 -9.27
N LEU A 126 -30.47 12.30 -10.19
CA LEU A 126 -31.24 11.56 -11.19
C LEU A 126 -32.20 10.57 -10.53
N THR A 127 -31.76 9.84 -9.52
CA THR A 127 -32.59 8.89 -8.75
C THR A 127 -33.74 9.61 -8.06
N LEU A 128 -33.51 10.77 -7.47
CA LEU A 128 -34.52 11.60 -6.84
C LEU A 128 -35.58 12.06 -7.88
N ILE A 129 -35.16 12.55 -9.03
CA ILE A 129 -36.04 12.98 -10.12
C ILE A 129 -36.91 11.81 -10.58
N LEU A 130 -36.31 10.62 -10.81
CA LEU A 130 -37.05 9.43 -11.23
C LEU A 130 -38.07 8.98 -10.16
N ALA A 131 -37.73 9.07 -8.88
CA ALA A 131 -38.64 8.76 -7.78
C ALA A 131 -39.83 9.72 -7.76
N VAL A 132 -39.63 11.03 -7.95
CA VAL A 132 -40.68 12.03 -8.03
C VAL A 132 -41.57 11.76 -9.23
N ILE A 133 -41.02 11.45 -10.40
CA ILE A 133 -41.77 11.07 -11.60
C ILE A 133 -42.62 9.83 -11.34
N ALA A 134 -42.08 8.79 -10.73
CA ALA A 134 -42.78 7.57 -10.40
C ALA A 134 -43.98 7.84 -9.44
N LEU A 135 -43.77 8.64 -8.39
CA LEU A 135 -44.82 9.02 -7.46
C LEU A 135 -45.92 9.85 -8.14
N THR A 136 -45.58 10.76 -9.03
CA THR A 136 -46.55 11.55 -9.80
C THR A 136 -47.39 10.67 -10.75
N LEU A 137 -46.74 9.71 -11.44
CA LEU A 137 -47.41 8.75 -12.31
C LEU A 137 -48.38 7.85 -11.52
N LEU A 138 -47.98 7.37 -10.33
CA LEU A 138 -48.84 6.62 -9.44
C LEU A 138 -50.07 7.46 -9.01
N GLN A 139 -49.88 8.74 -8.72
CA GLN A 139 -50.97 9.66 -8.38
C GLN A 139 -51.92 9.87 -9.57
N VAL A 140 -51.36 10.07 -10.77
CA VAL A 140 -52.17 10.22 -12.01
C VAL A 140 -53.00 8.96 -12.26
N ASN A 141 -52.37 7.78 -12.14
CA ASN A 141 -53.08 6.50 -12.30
C ASN A 141 -54.22 6.34 -11.27
N SER A 142 -53.97 6.71 -10.01
CA SER A 142 -54.99 6.72 -8.96
C SER A 142 -56.17 7.65 -9.28
N ASN A 143 -55.90 8.85 -9.81
CA ASN A 143 -56.90 9.81 -10.21
C ASN A 143 -57.71 9.31 -11.42
N LEU A 144 -57.02 8.71 -12.43
CA LEU A 144 -57.71 8.13 -13.61
C LEU A 144 -58.64 6.97 -13.21
N LYS A 145 -58.18 6.11 -12.29
CA LYS A 145 -59.01 5.03 -11.75
C LYS A 145 -60.27 5.58 -11.07
N LYS A 146 -60.10 6.60 -10.24
CA LYS A 146 -61.26 7.28 -9.60
C LYS A 146 -62.26 7.80 -10.61
N MET A 147 -61.77 8.47 -11.69
CA MET A 147 -62.66 8.97 -12.75
C MET A 147 -63.38 7.86 -13.51
N SER A 148 -62.76 6.68 -13.67
CA SER A 148 -63.40 5.50 -14.25
C SER A 148 -64.50 4.96 -13.33
N ASP A 149 -64.17 4.78 -12.03
CA ASP A 149 -65.09 4.29 -11.01
C ASP A 149 -66.33 5.20 -10.90
N ASP A 150 -66.13 6.53 -10.92
CA ASP A 150 -67.22 7.52 -10.87
C ASP A 150 -68.15 7.44 -12.09
N LYS A 151 -67.61 7.12 -13.30
CA LYS A 151 -68.44 6.89 -14.50
C LYS A 151 -69.28 5.62 -14.42
N GLU A 152 -68.77 4.61 -13.71
CA GLU A 152 -69.46 3.34 -13.48
C GLU A 152 -70.45 3.42 -12.29
N GLY A 153 -70.57 4.60 -11.63
CA GLY A 153 -71.47 4.79 -10.46
C GLY A 153 -70.88 4.22 -9.17
N ILE A 154 -69.60 3.85 -9.14
CA ILE A 154 -68.92 3.35 -7.96
C ILE A 154 -68.38 4.54 -7.15
N HIS A 155 -68.93 4.83 -5.97
CA HIS A 155 -68.47 5.91 -5.12
C HIS A 155 -67.19 5.51 -4.35
N ALA A 156 -66.03 5.63 -4.96
CA ALA A 156 -64.74 5.46 -4.33
C ALA A 156 -64.28 6.75 -3.64
N SER A 157 -63.54 6.62 -2.52
CA SER A 157 -62.97 7.79 -1.82
C SER A 157 -61.94 8.51 -2.71
N GLU A 158 -61.82 9.84 -2.53
CA GLU A 158 -60.85 10.62 -3.28
C GLU A 158 -59.40 10.15 -3.00
N PRO A 159 -58.57 9.99 -4.04
CA PRO A 159 -57.18 9.59 -3.87
C PRO A 159 -56.40 10.68 -3.14
N VAL A 160 -55.72 10.28 -2.05
CA VAL A 160 -54.90 11.20 -1.26
C VAL A 160 -53.60 11.46 -2.03
N PRO A 161 -53.22 12.73 -2.26
CA PRO A 161 -51.92 13.07 -2.87
C PRO A 161 -50.76 12.44 -2.12
N PHE A 162 -49.71 11.99 -2.86
CA PHE A 162 -48.58 11.27 -2.27
C PHE A 162 -47.91 12.06 -1.11
N TYR A 163 -47.81 13.39 -1.25
CA TYR A 163 -47.23 14.28 -0.24
C TYR A 163 -48.10 14.47 1.02
N ARG A 164 -49.36 14.01 1.01
CA ARG A 164 -50.28 13.98 2.18
C ARG A 164 -50.54 12.56 2.66
N ASN A 165 -50.07 11.56 1.93
CA ASN A 165 -50.26 10.18 2.32
C ASN A 165 -49.33 9.82 3.49
N LYS A 166 -49.91 9.51 4.63
CA LYS A 166 -49.21 9.20 5.88
C LYS A 166 -48.19 8.06 5.69
N LEU A 167 -48.48 7.08 4.87
CA LEU A 167 -47.55 5.97 4.59
C LEU A 167 -46.29 6.44 3.87
N TYR A 168 -46.42 7.23 2.80
CA TYR A 168 -45.28 7.75 2.06
C TYR A 168 -44.45 8.73 2.88
N ILE A 169 -45.11 9.55 3.71
CA ILE A 169 -44.41 10.43 4.67
C ILE A 169 -43.61 9.61 5.68
N ALA A 170 -44.24 8.58 6.27
CA ALA A 170 -43.58 7.71 7.24
C ALA A 170 -42.35 6.98 6.61
N LEU A 171 -42.53 6.43 5.40
CA LEU A 171 -41.40 5.80 4.66
C LEU A 171 -40.28 6.81 4.36
N GLY A 172 -40.64 8.03 3.93
CA GLY A 172 -39.65 9.09 3.69
C GLY A 172 -38.86 9.46 4.96
N ILE A 173 -39.56 9.58 6.10
CA ILE A 173 -38.91 9.84 7.39
C ILE A 173 -37.99 8.68 7.79
N ILE A 174 -38.41 7.43 7.60
CA ILE A 174 -37.58 6.25 7.90
C ILE A 174 -36.33 6.26 7.01
N VAL A 175 -36.47 6.49 5.71
CA VAL A 175 -35.33 6.56 4.79
C VAL A 175 -34.38 7.69 5.20
N LEU A 176 -34.89 8.88 5.49
CA LEU A 176 -34.09 10.00 5.95
C LEU A 176 -33.31 9.68 7.24
N PHE A 177 -34.01 9.01 8.19
CA PHE A 177 -33.41 8.60 9.46
C PHE A 177 -32.26 7.57 9.24
N LEU A 178 -32.51 6.57 8.38
CA LEU A 178 -31.49 5.55 8.07
C LEU A 178 -30.28 6.14 7.34
N VAL A 179 -30.51 6.96 6.32
CA VAL A 179 -29.44 7.62 5.57
C VAL A 179 -28.69 8.62 6.44
N GLY A 180 -29.43 9.48 7.17
CA GLY A 180 -28.81 10.42 8.10
C GLY A 180 -28.04 9.73 9.22
N GLY A 181 -28.60 8.65 9.77
CA GLY A 181 -27.93 7.82 10.78
C GLY A 181 -26.64 7.19 10.23
N TYR A 182 -26.67 6.64 9.02
CA TYR A 182 -25.50 6.09 8.36
C TYR A 182 -24.36 7.13 8.21
N TYR A 183 -24.66 8.30 7.64
CA TYR A 183 -23.64 9.34 7.47
C TYR A 183 -23.13 9.91 8.81
N THR A 184 -24.01 10.01 9.80
CA THR A 184 -23.60 10.46 11.14
C THR A 184 -22.64 9.46 11.79
N ILE A 185 -22.95 8.16 11.69
CA ILE A 185 -22.07 7.10 12.22
C ILE A 185 -20.73 7.08 11.46
N GLN A 186 -20.74 7.15 10.12
CA GLN A 186 -19.52 7.20 9.33
C GLN A 186 -18.66 8.43 9.66
N GLY A 187 -19.29 9.60 9.80
CA GLY A 187 -18.61 10.82 10.22
C GLY A 187 -17.99 10.71 11.62
N ALA A 188 -18.74 10.11 12.56
CA ALA A 188 -18.23 9.88 13.92
C ALA A 188 -17.06 8.87 13.95
N ILE A 189 -17.15 7.79 13.15
CA ILE A 189 -16.08 6.81 13.01
C ILE A 189 -14.85 7.45 12.35
N GLY A 190 -15.03 8.33 11.37
CA GLY A 190 -13.95 9.04 10.67
C GLY A 190 -13.29 10.14 11.50
N LEU A 191 -13.88 10.54 12.62
CA LEU A 191 -13.36 11.64 13.44
C LEU A 191 -11.96 11.30 13.98
N GLY A 192 -10.97 12.15 13.68
CA GLY A 192 -9.58 11.96 14.08
C GLY A 192 -8.81 10.91 13.27
N ARG A 193 -9.41 10.35 12.23
CA ARG A 193 -8.71 9.46 11.26
C ARG A 193 -8.37 10.26 10.02
N HIS A 194 -7.13 10.16 9.62
CA HIS A 194 -6.59 10.93 8.48
C HIS A 194 -6.17 10.01 7.32
N GLN A 195 -6.83 8.84 7.17
CA GLN A 195 -6.54 7.94 6.04
C GLN A 195 -6.73 8.68 4.71
N ASN A 196 -5.79 8.48 3.79
CA ASN A 196 -5.69 9.18 2.50
C ASN A 196 -5.43 10.69 2.62
N TYR A 197 -5.03 11.20 3.79
CA TYR A 197 -4.58 12.59 3.92
C TYR A 197 -3.26 12.78 3.16
N GLU A 198 -3.28 13.65 2.19
CA GLU A 198 -2.18 13.94 1.25
C GLU A 198 -2.05 15.46 1.10
N PRO A 199 -1.38 16.12 2.06
CA PRO A 199 -1.19 17.58 2.00
C PRO A 199 -0.12 17.94 0.99
N GLU A 200 -0.27 19.11 0.35
CA GLU A 200 0.79 19.70 -0.45
C GLU A 200 2.00 20.03 0.45
N GLN A 201 3.19 19.66 -0.04
CA GLN A 201 4.44 19.86 0.67
C GLN A 201 5.20 21.10 0.16
N PRO A 202 6.04 21.74 1.00
CA PRO A 202 6.83 22.92 0.58
C PRO A 202 7.74 22.64 -0.63
N ILE A 203 8.23 21.42 -0.73
CA ILE A 203 8.95 20.89 -1.89
C ILE A 203 8.26 19.60 -2.33
N PHE A 204 7.95 19.49 -3.63
CA PHE A 204 7.48 18.23 -4.18
C PHE A 204 8.61 17.20 -4.13
N TYR A 205 8.45 16.20 -3.26
CA TYR A 205 9.43 15.11 -3.09
C TYR A 205 8.81 13.78 -3.50
N SER A 206 9.28 13.21 -4.60
CA SER A 206 8.78 11.94 -5.11
C SER A 206 9.53 10.75 -4.48
N HIS A 207 8.87 9.99 -3.62
CA HIS A 207 9.37 8.71 -3.13
C HIS A 207 9.50 7.69 -4.27
N LYS A 208 8.63 7.74 -5.27
CA LYS A 208 8.68 6.90 -6.47
C LYS A 208 10.01 7.09 -7.24
N VAL A 209 10.46 8.33 -7.41
CA VAL A 209 11.74 8.59 -8.06
C VAL A 209 12.90 8.14 -7.18
N HIS A 210 12.92 8.48 -5.90
CA HIS A 210 14.04 8.20 -5.00
C HIS A 210 14.10 6.72 -4.58
N ALA A 211 13.05 6.22 -3.95
CA ALA A 211 13.02 4.87 -3.41
C ALA A 211 12.55 3.81 -4.43
N GLY A 212 11.64 4.19 -5.33
CA GLY A 212 11.13 3.29 -6.37
C GLY A 212 12.13 3.08 -7.50
N ILE A 213 12.45 4.15 -8.23
CA ILE A 213 13.29 4.07 -9.45
C ILE A 213 14.77 3.97 -9.10
N ASN A 214 15.27 4.89 -8.26
CA ASN A 214 16.69 4.93 -7.88
C ASN A 214 17.03 3.98 -6.74
N GLN A 215 16.07 3.31 -6.11
CA GLN A 215 16.24 2.29 -5.08
C GLN A 215 17.06 2.75 -3.87
N ILE A 216 16.94 4.02 -3.53
CA ILE A 216 17.55 4.55 -2.30
C ILE A 216 16.85 3.92 -1.12
N SER A 217 17.62 3.33 -0.19
CA SER A 217 17.07 2.70 1.00
C SER A 217 16.28 3.71 1.85
N CYS A 218 15.11 3.29 2.36
CA CYS A 218 14.31 4.08 3.29
C CYS A 218 15.15 4.57 4.48
N LEU A 219 16.01 3.70 5.00
CA LEU A 219 16.86 3.96 6.16
C LEU A 219 18.00 4.94 5.89
N TYR A 220 18.33 5.22 4.64
CA TYR A 220 19.31 6.27 4.33
C TYR A 220 18.80 7.66 4.77
N CYS A 221 17.50 7.89 4.60
CA CYS A 221 16.84 9.13 4.97
C CYS A 221 16.12 9.03 6.32
N HIS A 222 15.56 7.87 6.65
CA HIS A 222 14.75 7.61 7.84
C HIS A 222 15.45 6.66 8.85
N GLY A 223 16.76 6.84 9.07
CA GLY A 223 17.56 6.00 9.96
C GLY A 223 17.04 5.94 11.39
N GLY A 224 16.38 6.98 11.87
CA GLY A 224 15.73 7.01 13.18
C GLY A 224 14.69 5.90 13.40
N ALA A 225 14.17 5.30 12.33
CA ALA A 225 13.26 4.15 12.43
C ALA A 225 13.91 2.92 13.08
N GLN A 226 15.22 2.78 13.00
CA GLN A 226 15.95 1.69 13.68
C GLN A 226 16.38 2.04 15.10
N GLU A 227 16.55 3.32 15.40
CA GLU A 227 17.18 3.78 16.63
C GLU A 227 16.19 4.20 17.71
N GLY A 228 14.98 4.60 17.32
CA GLY A 228 14.09 5.21 18.30
C GLY A 228 12.59 5.18 17.99
N LYS A 229 11.88 6.06 18.68
CA LYS A 229 10.44 6.22 18.59
C LYS A 229 10.02 6.74 17.18
N SER A 230 10.77 7.68 16.64
CA SER A 230 10.43 8.38 15.40
C SER A 230 11.40 8.01 14.28
N ALA A 231 10.86 7.79 13.07
CA ALA A 231 11.68 7.54 11.89
C ALA A 231 12.49 8.76 11.46
N ASN A 232 12.07 9.94 11.88
CA ASN A 232 12.60 11.25 11.54
C ASN A 232 12.41 11.63 10.05
N ILE A 233 12.39 12.92 9.79
CA ILE A 233 12.51 13.50 8.46
C ILE A 233 13.98 13.90 8.31
N PRO A 234 14.64 13.57 7.19
CA PRO A 234 16.06 13.90 7.01
C PRO A 234 16.27 15.41 6.99
N SER A 235 17.42 15.83 7.51
CA SER A 235 17.85 17.21 7.38
C SER A 235 18.20 17.56 5.91
N VAL A 236 18.18 18.84 5.56
CA VAL A 236 18.54 19.31 4.21
C VAL A 236 19.93 18.81 3.76
N ASN A 237 20.86 18.60 4.69
CA ASN A 237 22.19 18.08 4.39
C ASN A 237 22.16 16.69 3.76
N VAL A 238 21.23 15.83 4.17
CA VAL A 238 21.09 14.48 3.58
C VAL A 238 20.68 14.58 2.11
N CYS A 239 19.81 15.50 1.76
CA CYS A 239 19.41 15.77 0.37
C CYS A 239 20.62 16.26 -0.45
N MET A 240 21.41 17.15 0.13
CA MET A 240 22.57 17.76 -0.53
C MET A 240 23.72 16.78 -0.77
N ASN A 241 23.77 15.62 -0.10
CA ASN A 241 24.76 14.58 -0.41
C ASN A 241 24.72 14.15 -1.89
N CYS A 242 23.54 14.19 -2.52
CA CYS A 242 23.37 13.88 -3.93
C CYS A 242 23.10 15.15 -4.77
N HIS A 243 22.29 16.07 -4.25
CA HIS A 243 21.83 17.23 -5.01
C HIS A 243 22.90 18.35 -5.16
N MET A 244 24.05 18.25 -4.53
CA MET A 244 25.21 19.08 -4.94
C MET A 244 25.69 18.75 -6.36
N ALA A 245 25.50 17.49 -6.81
CA ALA A 245 25.89 17.03 -8.15
C ALA A 245 24.69 16.88 -9.10
N ILE A 246 23.49 16.61 -8.58
CA ILE A 246 22.24 16.42 -9.33
C ILE A 246 21.41 17.71 -9.22
N ASN A 247 21.62 18.63 -10.15
CA ASN A 247 21.03 19.96 -10.16
C ASN A 247 19.81 20.11 -11.09
N GLU A 248 19.55 19.11 -11.92
CA GLU A 248 18.44 19.10 -12.88
C GLU A 248 17.72 17.76 -12.89
N TYR A 249 16.40 17.81 -13.15
CA TYR A 249 15.59 16.64 -13.40
C TYR A 249 15.41 16.42 -14.90
N THR A 250 16.35 15.71 -15.50
CA THR A 250 16.38 15.47 -16.97
C THR A 250 16.09 14.02 -17.34
N LYS A 251 16.12 13.11 -16.36
CA LYS A 251 15.91 11.67 -16.57
C LYS A 251 14.93 11.15 -15.52
N GLY A 252 13.82 10.60 -15.99
CA GLY A 252 12.78 10.06 -15.11
C GLY A 252 11.38 10.22 -15.72
N PRO A 253 10.35 9.71 -15.07
CA PRO A 253 8.97 9.88 -15.52
C PRO A 253 8.51 11.33 -15.36
N GLN A 254 7.50 11.71 -16.14
CA GLN A 254 6.74 12.92 -15.89
C GLN A 254 6.19 12.91 -14.46
N LEU A 255 6.30 14.03 -13.78
CA LEU A 255 5.84 14.19 -12.39
C LEU A 255 4.50 14.92 -12.38
N PHE A 256 3.57 14.44 -11.58
CA PHE A 256 2.24 15.02 -11.43
C PHE A 256 1.86 15.11 -9.94
N ARG A 257 1.13 16.17 -9.60
CA ARG A 257 0.45 16.24 -8.30
C ARG A 257 -0.84 15.41 -8.31
N PRO A 258 -1.44 15.13 -7.17
CA PRO A 258 -2.71 14.41 -7.09
C PRO A 258 -3.86 15.06 -7.87
N ASP A 259 -3.83 16.38 -8.04
CA ASP A 259 -4.81 17.15 -8.83
C ASP A 259 -4.58 17.07 -10.35
N GLY A 260 -3.55 16.32 -10.79
CA GLY A 260 -3.16 16.16 -12.18
C GLY A 260 -2.29 17.29 -12.76
N SER A 261 -1.90 18.28 -11.95
CA SER A 261 -0.99 19.33 -12.39
C SER A 261 0.43 18.79 -12.56
N GLU A 262 1.08 19.21 -13.65
CA GLU A 262 2.46 18.81 -13.95
C GLU A 262 3.46 19.53 -13.04
N VAL A 263 4.46 18.78 -12.58
CA VAL A 263 5.52 19.28 -11.72
C VAL A 263 6.84 19.37 -12.48
N ASN A 264 7.48 20.53 -12.43
CA ASN A 264 8.83 20.71 -12.93
C ASN A 264 9.86 20.29 -11.87
N GLY A 265 10.40 19.07 -12.00
CA GLY A 265 11.35 18.53 -11.02
C GLY A 265 12.63 19.36 -10.86
N THR A 266 13.12 20.02 -11.92
CA THR A 266 14.26 20.94 -11.81
C THR A 266 13.92 22.15 -10.94
N ALA A 267 12.73 22.72 -11.08
CA ALA A 267 12.29 23.82 -10.23
C ALA A 267 12.19 23.41 -8.75
N GLU A 268 11.78 22.16 -8.47
CA GLU A 268 11.74 21.64 -7.10
C GLU A 268 13.17 21.46 -6.51
N ILE A 269 14.14 21.04 -7.32
CA ILE A 269 15.56 21.01 -6.90
C ILE A 269 16.06 22.43 -6.60
N GLN A 270 15.70 23.44 -7.38
CA GLN A 270 16.06 24.83 -7.10
C GLN A 270 15.44 25.36 -5.80
N LYS A 271 14.20 24.92 -5.46
CA LYS A 271 13.62 25.20 -4.13
C LYS A 271 14.47 24.58 -3.02
N LEU A 272 14.95 23.33 -3.17
CA LEU A 272 15.85 22.70 -2.20
C LEU A 272 17.10 23.56 -1.97
N TYR A 273 17.71 24.10 -3.03
CA TYR A 273 18.88 24.97 -2.91
C TYR A 273 18.60 26.23 -2.11
N SER A 274 17.40 26.80 -2.25
CA SER A 274 17.02 27.95 -1.46
C SER A 274 16.91 27.65 0.05
N TYR A 275 16.52 26.41 0.40
CA TYR A 275 16.51 25.93 1.78
C TYR A 275 17.93 25.58 2.28
N ALA A 276 18.77 25.03 1.41
CA ALA A 276 20.16 24.69 1.75
C ALA A 276 21.08 25.89 1.85
N GLY A 277 20.74 27.04 1.25
CA GLY A 277 21.66 28.17 1.06
C GLY A 277 22.76 27.87 0.05
N TRP A 278 22.51 26.96 -0.90
CA TRP A 278 23.44 26.48 -1.92
C TRP A 278 23.32 27.28 -3.22
N ASP A 279 24.46 27.68 -3.75
CA ASP A 279 24.58 28.33 -5.07
C ASP A 279 25.13 27.31 -6.07
N PRO A 280 24.30 26.81 -7.01
CA PRO A 280 24.73 25.79 -7.94
C PRO A 280 25.76 26.29 -8.96
N ASP A 281 25.76 27.57 -9.30
CA ASP A 281 26.72 28.15 -10.24
C ASP A 281 28.12 28.27 -9.62
N LYS A 282 28.18 28.60 -8.33
CA LYS A 282 29.44 28.71 -7.58
C LYS A 282 29.84 27.38 -6.91
N GLN A 283 28.96 26.39 -6.89
CA GLN A 283 29.13 25.13 -6.19
C GLN A 283 29.57 25.30 -4.73
N GLN A 284 28.95 26.22 -4.03
CA GLN A 284 29.26 26.51 -2.62
C GLN A 284 28.02 27.00 -1.86
N TYR A 285 28.07 26.86 -0.55
CA TYR A 285 27.08 27.47 0.33
C TYR A 285 27.37 28.97 0.44
N THR A 286 26.41 29.80 0.05
CA THR A 286 26.53 31.27 0.03
C THR A 286 25.58 31.95 1.00
N GLY A 287 24.63 31.20 1.57
CA GLY A 287 23.65 31.71 2.52
C GLY A 287 23.51 30.79 3.73
N GLU A 288 22.80 31.27 4.74
CA GLU A 288 22.36 30.42 5.85
C GLU A 288 21.24 29.50 5.37
N GLY A 289 21.38 28.20 5.64
CA GLY A 289 20.33 27.22 5.39
C GLY A 289 19.15 27.42 6.34
N LYS A 290 17.96 27.07 5.89
CA LYS A 290 16.76 27.05 6.71
C LYS A 290 16.08 25.67 6.64
N PRO A 291 15.39 25.24 7.71
CA PRO A 291 14.68 23.96 7.68
C PRO A 291 13.52 24.01 6.66
N ILE A 292 13.21 22.86 6.07
CA ILE A 292 11.98 22.68 5.29
C ILE A 292 10.86 22.40 6.29
N GLU A 293 9.82 23.19 6.26
CA GLU A 293 8.64 23.04 7.14
C GLU A 293 7.66 22.03 6.54
N TRP A 294 8.02 20.73 6.65
CA TRP A 294 7.20 19.66 6.13
C TRP A 294 5.87 19.52 6.85
N GLU A 295 4.79 19.40 6.10
CA GLU A 295 3.49 19.04 6.65
C GLU A 295 3.48 17.59 7.11
N ARG A 296 3.08 17.39 8.36
CA ARG A 296 3.09 16.06 8.97
C ARG A 296 1.90 15.24 8.50
N ILE A 297 2.17 14.10 7.85
CA ILE A 297 1.15 13.21 7.28
C ILE A 297 0.64 12.22 8.33
N HIS A 298 1.56 11.49 8.99
CA HIS A 298 1.21 10.48 9.98
C HIS A 298 1.21 11.10 11.38
N ASN A 299 0.04 11.12 12.01
CA ASN A 299 -0.12 11.67 13.34
C ASN A 299 -0.92 10.72 14.22
N LEU A 300 -0.37 10.38 15.38
CA LEU A 300 -1.07 9.67 16.44
C LEU A 300 -1.49 10.65 17.53
N PRO A 301 -2.60 10.40 18.23
CA PRO A 301 -2.96 11.18 19.43
C PRO A 301 -1.85 11.13 20.47
N ASP A 302 -1.69 12.20 21.24
CA ASP A 302 -0.59 12.35 22.22
C ASP A 302 -0.57 11.25 23.28
N HIS A 303 -1.73 10.66 23.60
CA HIS A 303 -1.86 9.57 24.56
C HIS A 303 -1.49 8.18 23.99
N VAL A 304 -1.03 8.12 22.72
CA VAL A 304 -0.62 6.86 22.09
C VAL A 304 0.89 6.81 21.94
N TYR A 305 1.50 5.80 22.54
CA TYR A 305 2.90 5.51 22.36
C TYR A 305 3.12 4.54 21.19
N PHE A 306 3.97 4.92 20.27
CA PHE A 306 4.42 4.08 19.18
C PHE A 306 5.94 4.20 19.03
N ASN A 307 6.63 3.08 18.85
CA ASN A 307 8.08 3.03 18.69
C ASN A 307 8.46 2.31 17.40
N HIS A 308 9.05 3.03 16.43
CA HIS A 308 9.50 2.44 15.18
C HIS A 308 10.54 1.35 15.37
N SER A 309 11.56 1.57 16.21
CA SER A 309 12.64 0.58 16.38
C SER A 309 12.13 -0.75 16.92
N GLN A 310 11.12 -0.75 17.77
CA GLN A 310 10.51 -1.96 18.27
C GLN A 310 9.77 -2.74 17.18
N HIS A 311 9.12 -2.06 16.24
CA HIS A 311 8.42 -2.69 15.12
C HIS A 311 9.39 -3.10 13.99
N VAL A 312 10.33 -2.23 13.65
CA VAL A 312 11.24 -2.43 12.50
C VAL A 312 12.38 -3.39 12.86
N VAL A 313 13.02 -3.20 14.03
CA VAL A 313 14.20 -4.00 14.41
C VAL A 313 13.77 -5.27 15.15
N VAL A 314 12.96 -5.14 16.20
CA VAL A 314 12.57 -6.28 17.02
C VAL A 314 11.49 -7.11 16.33
N GLY A 315 10.44 -6.45 15.82
CA GLY A 315 9.32 -7.08 15.15
C GLY A 315 9.57 -7.42 13.68
N GLN A 316 10.67 -6.93 13.09
CA GLN A 316 11.06 -7.12 11.68
C GLN A 316 9.95 -6.76 10.67
N GLN A 317 9.11 -5.77 11.03
CA GLN A 317 8.04 -5.31 10.16
C GLN A 317 8.60 -4.46 9.02
N GLN A 318 8.07 -4.69 7.82
CA GLN A 318 8.43 -3.91 6.64
C GLN A 318 7.76 -2.54 6.68
N CYS A 319 8.43 -1.51 6.13
CA CYS A 319 7.90 -0.15 6.10
C CYS A 319 6.52 -0.09 5.41
N GLN A 320 6.37 -0.83 4.32
CA GLN A 320 5.15 -0.89 3.51
C GLN A 320 3.94 -1.48 4.25
N THR A 321 4.15 -2.29 5.30
CA THR A 321 3.06 -2.85 6.10
C THR A 321 2.18 -1.74 6.71
N CYS A 322 2.79 -0.62 7.10
CA CYS A 322 2.12 0.50 7.74
C CYS A 322 1.97 1.72 6.80
N HIS A 323 2.94 1.94 5.92
CA HIS A 323 3.00 3.11 5.04
C HIS A 323 2.50 2.85 3.62
N GLY A 324 2.09 1.61 3.29
CA GLY A 324 1.66 1.26 1.95
C GLY A 324 2.83 1.23 0.95
N ASN A 325 2.51 1.27 -0.34
CA ASN A 325 3.52 1.19 -1.38
C ASN A 325 4.18 2.54 -1.65
N ILE A 326 4.92 3.04 -0.67
CA ILE A 326 5.64 4.32 -0.72
C ILE A 326 6.50 4.44 -1.99
N THR A 327 7.04 3.32 -2.49
CA THR A 327 7.90 3.32 -3.69
C THR A 327 7.16 3.64 -4.99
N GLU A 328 5.84 3.75 -4.95
CA GLU A 328 4.99 4.17 -6.07
C GLU A 328 4.34 5.53 -5.84
N MET A 329 4.52 6.13 -4.65
CA MET A 329 3.94 7.43 -4.31
C MET A 329 4.84 8.57 -4.77
N ASP A 330 4.30 9.49 -5.56
CA ASP A 330 4.94 10.76 -5.85
C ASP A 330 4.82 11.68 -4.63
N GLU A 331 3.66 12.12 -4.24
CA GLU A 331 3.42 12.70 -2.91
C GLU A 331 2.91 11.59 -1.97
N VAL A 332 3.25 11.66 -0.70
CA VAL A 332 2.91 10.61 0.27
C VAL A 332 1.58 10.93 0.93
N HIS A 333 0.70 9.94 0.96
CA HIS A 333 -0.54 10.00 1.73
C HIS A 333 -0.52 9.03 2.92
N GLN A 334 -1.36 9.28 3.90
CA GLN A 334 -1.53 8.35 5.02
C GLN A 334 -2.29 7.10 4.55
N PHE A 335 -1.57 6.00 4.37
CA PHE A 335 -2.13 4.73 3.91
C PHE A 335 -3.02 4.06 4.97
N ALA A 336 -2.50 3.85 6.17
CA ALA A 336 -3.23 3.20 7.26
C ALA A 336 -4.09 4.21 8.03
N ASP A 337 -5.24 3.77 8.54
CA ASP A 337 -6.12 4.62 9.35
C ASP A 337 -5.56 4.91 10.74
N LEU A 338 -4.55 4.14 11.17
CA LEU A 338 -3.86 4.23 12.46
C LEU A 338 -4.82 4.20 13.66
N SER A 339 -6.00 3.58 13.51
CA SER A 339 -6.94 3.40 14.61
C SER A 339 -6.45 2.35 15.61
N MET A 340 -6.99 2.40 16.82
CA MET A 340 -6.72 1.38 17.83
C MET A 340 -7.08 -0.03 17.30
N GLY A 341 -8.21 -0.16 16.60
CA GLY A 341 -8.63 -1.44 16.01
C GLY A 341 -7.64 -1.97 14.98
N TRP A 342 -7.07 -1.10 14.15
CA TRP A 342 -6.05 -1.48 13.17
C TRP A 342 -4.79 -2.03 13.85
N CYS A 343 -4.29 -1.34 14.88
CA CYS A 343 -3.12 -1.79 15.66
C CYS A 343 -3.39 -3.12 16.38
N VAL A 344 -4.54 -3.22 17.07
CA VAL A 344 -4.91 -4.42 17.84
C VAL A 344 -5.09 -5.63 16.93
N ASN A 345 -5.71 -5.48 15.76
CA ASN A 345 -5.88 -6.58 14.80
C ASN A 345 -4.52 -7.07 14.29
N CYS A 346 -3.62 -6.16 13.93
CA CYS A 346 -2.25 -6.53 13.55
C CYS A 346 -1.55 -7.32 14.67
N HIS A 347 -1.65 -6.89 15.94
CA HIS A 347 -1.03 -7.57 17.08
C HIS A 347 -1.64 -8.94 17.39
N ARG A 348 -2.90 -9.17 17.04
CA ARG A 348 -3.55 -10.49 17.16
C ARG A 348 -3.03 -11.50 16.14
N ASP A 349 -2.79 -11.04 14.93
CA ASP A 349 -2.47 -11.91 13.79
C ASP A 349 -0.97 -12.05 13.57
N THR A 350 -0.17 -11.03 13.96
CA THR A 350 1.27 -11.02 13.69
C THR A 350 2.01 -12.01 14.58
N LYS A 351 2.76 -12.91 13.93
CA LYS A 351 3.62 -13.87 14.60
C LYS A 351 4.92 -13.18 15.06
N VAL A 352 5.31 -13.51 16.27
CA VAL A 352 6.57 -13.01 16.84
C VAL A 352 7.75 -13.79 16.27
N GLN A 353 8.81 -13.08 15.90
CA GLN A 353 10.05 -13.68 15.40
C GLN A 353 10.89 -14.24 16.56
N PHE A 354 10.54 -15.45 17.02
CA PHE A 354 11.23 -16.09 18.13
C PHE A 354 12.59 -16.66 17.77
N THR A 355 12.78 -17.10 16.53
CA THR A 355 14.03 -17.69 16.05
C THR A 355 15.11 -16.61 15.97
N ASP A 356 16.24 -16.85 16.61
CA ASP A 356 17.42 -15.98 16.63
C ASP A 356 17.19 -14.53 17.10
N ASN A 357 16.05 -14.23 17.69
CA ASN A 357 15.74 -12.93 18.25
C ASN A 357 15.93 -12.90 19.77
N LYS A 358 17.07 -12.35 20.19
CA LYS A 358 17.45 -12.29 21.62
C LYS A 358 16.48 -11.49 22.48
N PHE A 359 15.69 -10.58 21.91
CA PHE A 359 14.69 -9.82 22.63
C PHE A 359 13.64 -10.74 23.28
N TYR A 360 13.29 -11.84 22.61
CA TYR A 360 12.27 -12.78 23.09
C TYR A 360 12.85 -13.95 23.90
N SER A 361 14.14 -13.96 24.21
CA SER A 361 14.79 -15.01 25.00
C SER A 361 14.20 -15.20 26.42
N ILE A 362 13.58 -14.15 26.96
CA ILE A 362 12.95 -14.17 28.28
C ILE A 362 11.65 -14.98 28.33
N TYR A 363 11.06 -15.31 27.19
CA TYR A 363 9.81 -16.07 27.10
C TYR A 363 10.07 -17.59 27.02
N GLU A 364 10.78 -18.15 28.01
CA GLU A 364 11.22 -19.57 28.06
C GLU A 364 10.08 -20.55 27.79
N LYS A 365 8.91 -20.33 28.40
CA LYS A 365 7.74 -21.20 28.23
C LYS A 365 7.33 -21.34 26.77
N PHE A 366 7.29 -20.25 26.01
CA PHE A 366 6.93 -20.31 24.61
C PHE A 366 8.00 -20.97 23.73
N HIS A 367 9.28 -20.81 24.09
CA HIS A 367 10.37 -21.57 23.45
C HIS A 367 10.20 -23.06 23.65
N ASP A 368 9.85 -23.51 24.87
CA ASP A 368 9.61 -24.92 25.21
C ASP A 368 8.35 -25.44 24.51
N ASP A 369 7.27 -24.67 24.48
CA ASP A 369 6.02 -25.04 23.81
C ASP A 369 6.21 -25.19 22.27
N ILE A 370 7.01 -24.31 21.63
CA ILE A 370 7.38 -24.44 20.22
C ILE A 370 8.27 -25.67 20.00
N LYS A 371 9.32 -25.85 20.82
CA LYS A 371 10.26 -26.97 20.72
C LYS A 371 9.58 -28.31 20.90
N SER A 372 8.61 -28.39 21.80
CA SER A 372 7.79 -29.57 22.03
C SER A 372 6.65 -29.76 21.01
N LYS A 373 6.53 -28.87 19.99
CA LYS A 373 5.46 -28.88 18.99
C LYS A 373 4.05 -28.78 19.57
N LYS A 374 3.90 -28.20 20.73
CA LYS A 374 2.61 -27.94 21.37
C LYS A 374 1.90 -26.76 20.73
N ILE A 375 2.67 -25.79 20.25
CA ILE A 375 2.23 -24.62 19.47
C ILE A 375 3.17 -24.46 18.27
N ASP A 376 2.64 -23.95 17.16
CA ASP A 376 3.44 -23.72 15.94
C ASP A 376 4.08 -22.33 15.92
N SER A 377 3.45 -21.37 16.55
CA SER A 377 3.90 -19.98 16.58
C SER A 377 3.31 -19.23 17.77
N VAL A 378 3.89 -18.08 18.09
CA VAL A 378 3.42 -17.17 19.13
C VAL A 378 3.04 -15.85 18.47
N THR A 379 1.86 -15.32 18.77
CA THR A 379 1.44 -14.00 18.31
C THR A 379 1.85 -12.91 19.30
N VAL A 380 1.84 -11.65 18.83
CA VAL A 380 2.11 -10.49 19.69
C VAL A 380 1.10 -10.40 20.84
N GLU A 381 -0.17 -10.79 20.59
CA GLU A 381 -1.20 -10.89 21.63
C GLU A 381 -0.79 -11.84 22.77
N MET A 382 -0.24 -13.01 22.44
CA MET A 382 0.14 -14.04 23.44
C MET A 382 1.25 -13.57 24.38
N ILE A 383 2.06 -12.60 23.98
CA ILE A 383 3.09 -11.95 24.82
C ILE A 383 2.62 -10.64 25.48
N GLY A 384 1.30 -10.40 25.48
CA GLY A 384 0.70 -9.22 26.11
C GLY A 384 0.76 -7.95 25.24
N GLY A 385 0.97 -8.06 23.94
CA GLY A 385 1.11 -6.90 23.04
C GLY A 385 -0.19 -6.12 22.77
N ILE A 386 -1.35 -6.61 23.23
CA ILE A 386 -2.64 -5.91 23.14
C ILE A 386 -3.09 -5.29 24.46
N GLU A 387 -2.26 -5.37 25.52
CA GLU A 387 -2.60 -4.73 26.79
C GLU A 387 -2.57 -3.21 26.68
N CYS A 388 -3.55 -2.54 27.31
CA CYS A 388 -3.75 -1.09 27.17
C CYS A 388 -2.46 -0.28 27.43
N GLN A 389 -1.70 -0.63 28.45
CA GLN A 389 -0.47 0.05 28.86
C GLN A 389 0.70 -0.12 27.87
N LYS A 390 0.59 -0.99 26.87
CA LYS A 390 1.62 -1.12 25.83
C LYS A 390 1.57 0.01 24.81
N CYS A 391 0.38 0.60 24.65
CA CYS A 391 0.13 1.66 23.67
C CYS A 391 -0.33 2.97 24.32
N HIS A 392 -0.84 2.94 25.55
CA HIS A 392 -1.36 4.11 26.25
C HIS A 392 -0.61 4.34 27.57
N TYR A 393 -0.31 5.63 27.89
CA TYR A 393 0.34 6.06 29.12
C TYR A 393 -0.36 7.26 29.75
#